data_a9d6d0aac3a2f70171eed0ea38f43366
#
_entry.id   a9d6d0aac3a2f70171eed0ea38f43366
#
_cell.length_a   1.000
_cell.length_b   1.000
_cell.length_c   1.000
_cell.angle_alpha   90.00
_cell.angle_beta   90.00
_cell.angle_gamma   90.00
#
_symmetry.space_group_name_H-M   'P 1'
#
loop_
_entity.id
_entity.type
_entity.pdbx_description
1 polymer ?
#
loop_
_entity_poly.entity_id
_entity_poly.type
_entity_poly.pdbx_seq_one_letter_code
_entity_poly.pdbx_strand_id
1 'polypeptide(L)'
;MMNIFLSIIDCLKIFFQALRFGVLNILVENSNYNLIRALGFLNPFFILNHKVPQGLRIKNFLESLGPMFIKFGQLLSTRTDVVPLGITSYLRGLTDQCQSFPTHKAKQIIEDSLKIKIEDVFEDFEDEPLAAASLAQVHRARIKNTSEKVVVKVLRPGIHKKVRRNVRVMRAGGFLLKIFYKESERLRLKDVIDDYERTIFKELDLKVEAANTTVTKKNFDNSDLLFIPKVFWDQTTVNVLTLEEIDGIGCTDVDSMDELGIDRKILAENGVKIFLDQVFRDNFFHADMHPGNIFVSKVNVEQPS
;
A
#
# COMPACT_ATOMS: atom_id res chain seq x y z
N MET A 1 26.38 -15.40 7.21
CA MET A 1 27.27 -14.32 6.74
C MET A 1 26.61 -13.46 5.63
N MET A 2 26.11 -14.02 4.54
CA MET A 2 25.48 -13.29 3.41
C MET A 2 24.31 -12.37 3.82
N ASN A 3 23.47 -12.77 4.79
CA ASN A 3 22.35 -11.94 5.28
C ASN A 3 22.78 -10.71 6.10
N ILE A 4 23.94 -10.79 6.77
CA ILE A 4 24.48 -9.66 7.56
C ILE A 4 25.12 -8.65 6.62
N PHE A 5 25.85 -9.12 5.60
CA PHE A 5 26.50 -8.27 4.59
C PHE A 5 25.46 -7.48 3.76
N LEU A 6 24.39 -8.12 3.31
CA LEU A 6 23.29 -7.45 2.63
C LEU A 6 22.60 -6.39 3.51
N SER A 7 22.47 -6.67 4.81
CA SER A 7 21.90 -5.73 5.78
C SER A 7 22.78 -4.48 5.96
N ILE A 8 24.11 -4.63 5.91
CA ILE A 8 25.06 -3.51 6.01
C ILE A 8 24.99 -2.62 4.76
N ILE A 9 24.91 -3.21 3.57
CA ILE A 9 24.78 -2.45 2.30
C ILE A 9 23.49 -1.64 2.30
N ASP A 10 22.38 -2.21 2.78
CA ASP A 10 21.11 -1.49 2.86
C ASP A 10 21.17 -0.35 3.87
N CYS A 11 21.80 -0.56 5.03
CA CYS A 11 22.02 0.51 6.01
C CYS A 11 22.88 1.64 5.43
N LEU A 12 23.93 1.33 4.68
CA LEU A 12 24.77 2.33 4.02
C LEU A 12 23.98 3.10 2.94
N LYS A 13 23.15 2.42 2.14
CA LYS A 13 22.28 3.08 1.17
C LYS A 13 21.31 4.04 1.84
N ILE A 14 20.64 3.60 2.90
CA ILE A 14 19.69 4.44 3.65
C ILE A 14 20.40 5.62 4.27
N PHE A 15 21.56 5.40 4.87
CA PHE A 15 22.38 6.47 5.43
C PHE A 15 22.77 7.51 4.36
N PHE A 16 23.23 7.05 3.19
CA PHE A 16 23.57 7.94 2.08
C PHE A 16 22.34 8.74 1.59
N GLN A 17 21.18 8.09 1.44
CA GLN A 17 19.95 8.79 1.07
C GLN A 17 19.52 9.79 2.18
N ALA A 18 19.65 9.43 3.44
CA ALA A 18 19.36 10.34 4.56
C ALA A 18 20.29 11.58 4.57
N LEU A 19 21.56 11.42 4.20
CA LEU A 19 22.49 12.53 3.94
C LEU A 19 22.03 13.36 2.75
N ARG A 20 21.75 12.71 1.61
CA ARG A 20 21.37 13.35 0.34
C ARG A 20 20.12 14.22 0.46
N PHE A 21 19.09 13.74 1.14
CA PHE A 21 17.84 14.47 1.34
C PHE A 21 17.83 15.35 2.59
N GLY A 22 18.93 15.43 3.31
CA GLY A 22 19.07 16.29 4.50
C GLY A 22 18.21 15.84 5.69
N VAL A 23 17.77 14.58 5.73
CA VAL A 23 17.02 14.04 6.87
C VAL A 23 17.88 13.99 8.12
N LEU A 24 19.16 13.65 7.97
CA LEU A 24 20.12 13.70 9.10
C LEU A 24 20.30 15.12 9.66
N ASN A 25 20.16 16.15 8.83
CA ASN A 25 20.27 17.53 9.31
C ASN A 25 19.10 17.89 10.23
N ILE A 26 17.89 17.35 9.98
CA ILE A 26 16.73 17.54 10.86
C ILE A 26 17.05 16.97 12.26
N LEU A 27 17.72 15.82 12.33
CA LEU A 27 18.11 15.20 13.58
C LEU A 27 19.22 15.99 14.29
N VAL A 28 20.16 16.49 13.51
CA VAL A 28 21.30 17.28 13.99
C VAL A 28 20.86 18.63 14.53
N GLU A 29 19.97 19.34 13.80
CA GLU A 29 19.41 20.62 14.22
C GLU A 29 18.67 20.52 15.57
N ASN A 30 18.02 19.38 15.83
CA ASN A 30 17.29 19.08 17.06
C ASN A 30 18.08 18.27 18.09
N SER A 31 19.39 18.04 17.87
CA SER A 31 20.25 17.31 18.80
C SER A 31 20.71 18.18 19.98
N ASN A 32 20.82 17.55 21.15
CA ASN A 32 21.37 18.19 22.37
C ASN A 32 22.91 18.28 22.38
N TYR A 33 23.59 17.61 21.45
CA TYR A 33 25.02 17.51 21.42
C TYR A 33 25.63 18.52 20.45
N ASN A 34 26.36 19.53 20.96
CA ASN A 34 27.00 20.56 20.13
C ASN A 34 27.94 19.98 19.07
N LEU A 35 28.64 18.89 19.40
CA LEU A 35 29.51 18.18 18.45
C LEU A 35 28.73 17.60 17.27
N ILE A 36 27.57 17.03 17.53
CA ILE A 36 26.68 16.47 16.46
C ILE A 36 26.16 17.59 15.60
N ARG A 37 25.77 18.73 16.19
CA ARG A 37 25.35 19.93 15.43
C ARG A 37 26.47 20.45 14.52
N ALA A 38 27.69 20.49 15.00
CA ALA A 38 28.84 20.86 14.17
C ALA A 38 29.12 19.89 13.01
N LEU A 39 28.94 18.58 13.24
CA LEU A 39 29.10 17.56 12.20
C LEU A 39 28.01 17.69 11.08
N GLY A 40 26.85 18.28 11.38
CA GLY A 40 25.79 18.51 10.38
C GLY A 40 26.24 19.46 9.26
N PHE A 41 27.11 20.42 9.56
CA PHE A 41 27.68 21.32 8.56
C PHE A 41 28.67 20.64 7.61
N LEU A 42 29.18 19.45 7.97
CA LEU A 42 30.03 18.65 7.10
C LEU A 42 29.23 17.87 6.05
N ASN A 43 27.91 17.87 6.10
CA ASN A 43 27.09 17.25 5.05
C ASN A 43 27.20 18.06 3.76
N PRO A 44 27.76 17.52 2.67
CA PRO A 44 27.92 18.23 1.40
C PRO A 44 26.60 18.67 0.77
N PHE A 45 25.47 18.04 1.15
CA PHE A 45 24.13 18.37 0.69
C PHE A 45 23.39 19.37 1.60
N PHE A 46 24.05 19.91 2.64
CA PHE A 46 23.42 20.82 3.59
C PHE A 46 22.88 22.07 2.89
N ILE A 47 23.68 22.71 2.04
CA ILE A 47 23.32 23.92 1.31
C ILE A 47 22.10 23.70 0.40
N LEU A 48 22.05 22.53 -0.27
CA LEU A 48 20.96 22.17 -1.17
C LEU A 48 19.63 21.95 -0.45
N ASN A 49 19.69 21.45 0.78
CA ASN A 49 18.51 21.08 1.56
C ASN A 49 18.03 22.16 2.53
N HIS A 50 18.82 23.19 2.78
CA HIS A 50 18.53 24.19 3.81
C HIS A 50 17.19 24.93 3.57
N LYS A 51 16.82 25.20 2.32
CA LYS A 51 15.57 25.87 1.95
C LYS A 51 14.39 24.93 1.72
N VAL A 52 14.60 23.61 1.73
CA VAL A 52 13.55 22.62 1.47
C VAL A 52 12.80 22.31 2.76
N PRO A 53 11.45 22.41 2.78
CA PRO A 53 10.65 22.07 3.96
C PRO A 53 10.94 20.68 4.50
N GLN A 54 10.96 20.51 5.82
CA GLN A 54 11.30 19.23 6.47
C GLN A 54 10.40 18.08 5.99
N GLY A 55 9.08 18.32 5.88
CA GLY A 55 8.14 17.31 5.41
C GLY A 55 8.43 16.85 3.98
N LEU A 56 8.84 17.76 3.10
CA LEU A 56 9.22 17.43 1.71
C LEU A 56 10.53 16.62 1.66
N ARG A 57 11.50 16.96 2.52
CA ARG A 57 12.76 16.18 2.63
C ARG A 57 12.47 14.74 3.07
N ILE A 58 11.60 14.55 4.08
CA ILE A 58 11.21 13.22 4.56
C ILE A 58 10.43 12.46 3.49
N LYS A 59 9.48 13.12 2.80
CA LYS A 59 8.73 12.52 1.69
C LYS A 59 9.69 11.98 0.61
N ASN A 60 10.54 12.83 0.06
CA ASN A 60 11.49 12.46 -1.00
C ASN A 60 12.46 11.36 -0.56
N PHE A 61 12.87 11.39 0.70
CA PHE A 61 13.69 10.33 1.28
C PHE A 61 12.97 8.98 1.27
N LEU A 62 11.72 8.93 1.76
CA LEU A 62 10.92 7.69 1.78
C LEU A 62 10.66 7.17 0.37
N GLU A 63 10.35 8.04 -0.60
CA GLU A 63 10.19 7.68 -2.02
C GLU A 63 11.48 7.06 -2.59
N SER A 64 12.64 7.60 -2.26
CA SER A 64 13.95 7.09 -2.72
C SER A 64 14.28 5.70 -2.19
N LEU A 65 13.71 5.32 -1.06
CA LEU A 65 13.91 4.00 -0.45
C LEU A 65 12.97 2.93 -1.01
N GLY A 66 11.94 3.36 -1.76
CA GLY A 66 11.03 2.49 -2.49
C GLY A 66 9.75 2.12 -1.73
N PRO A 67 8.93 1.23 -2.34
CA PRO A 67 7.52 1.05 -2.01
C PRO A 67 7.21 0.74 -0.54
N MET A 68 8.06 -0.03 0.12
CA MET A 68 7.88 -0.36 1.54
C MET A 68 7.99 0.85 2.45
N PHE A 69 8.89 1.78 2.13
CA PHE A 69 9.06 3.02 2.89
C PHE A 69 8.00 4.04 2.54
N ILE A 70 7.49 4.03 1.29
CA ILE A 70 6.32 4.80 0.88
C ILE A 70 5.10 4.38 1.72
N LYS A 71 4.83 3.09 1.82
CA LYS A 71 3.72 2.56 2.63
C LYS A 71 3.89 2.86 4.13
N PHE A 72 5.11 2.80 4.64
CA PHE A 72 5.42 3.26 5.99
C PHE A 72 5.12 4.76 6.17
N GLY A 73 5.49 5.59 5.19
CA GLY A 73 5.17 7.02 5.18
C GLY A 73 3.67 7.31 5.11
N GLN A 74 2.92 6.51 4.35
CA GLN A 74 1.45 6.58 4.31
C GLN A 74 0.85 6.28 5.68
N LEU A 75 1.31 5.24 6.38
CA LEU A 75 0.91 4.96 7.76
C LEU A 75 1.25 6.15 8.68
N LEU A 76 2.46 6.72 8.58
CA LEU A 76 2.85 7.89 9.37
C LEU A 76 1.99 9.13 9.09
N SER A 77 1.46 9.27 7.87
CA SER A 77 0.60 10.39 7.49
C SER A 77 -0.72 10.43 8.24
N THR A 78 -1.19 9.29 8.73
CA THR A 78 -2.42 9.15 9.53
C THR A 78 -2.18 9.35 11.03
N ARG A 79 -0.91 9.28 11.48
CA ARG A 79 -0.51 9.34 12.89
C ARG A 79 -0.16 10.77 13.31
N THR A 80 -1.16 11.64 13.33
CA THR A 80 -1.01 13.05 13.77
C THR A 80 -0.73 13.19 15.27
N ASP A 81 -0.94 12.12 16.04
CA ASP A 81 -0.55 11.99 17.44
C ASP A 81 0.97 11.90 17.64
N VAL A 82 1.67 11.37 16.65
CA VAL A 82 3.12 11.11 16.68
C VAL A 82 3.88 12.09 15.78
N VAL A 83 3.38 12.34 14.58
CA VAL A 83 4.05 13.13 13.54
C VAL A 83 3.40 14.51 13.41
N PRO A 84 4.18 15.63 13.46
CA PRO A 84 3.65 16.98 13.32
C PRO A 84 2.86 17.18 12.02
N LEU A 85 1.78 17.98 12.08
CA LEU A 85 0.93 18.30 10.93
C LEU A 85 1.70 18.85 9.71
N GLY A 86 2.74 19.64 9.95
CA GLY A 86 3.62 20.17 8.89
C GLY A 86 4.40 19.09 8.14
N ILE A 87 4.52 17.87 8.67
CA ILE A 87 5.16 16.71 8.01
C ILE A 87 4.09 15.80 7.42
N THR A 88 3.01 15.48 8.16
CA THR A 88 1.96 14.58 7.69
C THR A 88 1.27 15.09 6.42
N SER A 89 1.13 16.42 6.24
CA SER A 89 0.58 17.02 5.03
C SER A 89 1.38 16.66 3.76
N TYR A 90 2.71 16.59 3.85
CA TYR A 90 3.56 16.15 2.74
C TYR A 90 3.48 14.63 2.53
N LEU A 91 3.40 13.84 3.62
CA LEU A 91 3.34 12.38 3.55
C LEU A 91 2.04 11.86 2.93
N ARG A 92 0.93 12.60 3.02
CA ARG A 92 -0.32 12.29 2.31
C ARG A 92 -0.17 12.26 0.79
N GLY A 93 0.81 12.98 0.26
CA GLY A 93 1.13 12.96 -1.18
C GLY A 93 2.02 11.79 -1.63
N LEU A 94 2.27 10.79 -0.79
CA LEU A 94 2.98 9.57 -1.17
C LEU A 94 2.04 8.67 -1.98
N THR A 95 2.47 8.30 -3.20
CA THR A 95 1.70 7.44 -4.10
C THR A 95 2.28 6.03 -4.15
N ASP A 96 1.40 5.04 -4.25
CA ASP A 96 1.77 3.61 -4.23
C ASP A 96 1.94 3.01 -5.64
N GLN A 97 2.03 3.86 -6.66
CA GLN A 97 2.25 3.43 -8.04
C GLN A 97 3.66 2.86 -8.22
N CYS A 98 3.76 1.64 -8.67
CA CYS A 98 5.02 0.93 -8.87
C CYS A 98 5.10 0.35 -10.28
N GLN A 99 6.33 0.26 -10.80
CA GLN A 99 6.56 -0.48 -12.04
C GLN A 99 6.14 -1.95 -11.86
N SER A 100 5.53 -2.51 -12.90
CA SER A 100 5.21 -3.93 -12.95
C SER A 100 6.48 -4.79 -12.92
N PHE A 101 6.36 -6.01 -12.42
CA PHE A 101 7.40 -7.02 -12.58
C PHE A 101 7.06 -7.96 -13.77
N PRO A 102 8.05 -8.65 -14.37
CA PRO A 102 7.84 -9.46 -15.55
C PRO A 102 6.75 -10.53 -15.37
N THR A 103 5.82 -10.63 -16.31
CA THR A 103 4.64 -11.50 -16.25
C THR A 103 4.99 -12.99 -16.15
N HIS A 104 6.10 -13.44 -16.75
CA HIS A 104 6.57 -14.83 -16.56
C HIS A 104 6.81 -15.18 -15.09
N LYS A 105 7.21 -14.19 -14.26
CA LYS A 105 7.34 -14.39 -12.80
C LYS A 105 5.99 -14.45 -12.10
N ALA A 106 5.00 -13.69 -12.58
CA ALA A 106 3.65 -13.80 -12.07
C ALA A 106 3.07 -15.20 -12.34
N LYS A 107 3.18 -15.67 -13.59
CA LYS A 107 2.78 -17.03 -13.99
C LYS A 107 3.46 -18.10 -13.12
N GLN A 108 4.77 -17.98 -12.92
CA GLN A 108 5.52 -18.90 -12.05
C GLN A 108 5.00 -18.91 -10.60
N ILE A 109 4.70 -17.73 -10.02
CA ILE A 109 4.15 -17.63 -8.65
C ILE A 109 2.78 -18.28 -8.58
N ILE A 110 1.93 -18.10 -9.59
CA ILE A 110 0.62 -18.74 -9.68
C ILE A 110 0.78 -20.27 -9.69
N GLU A 111 1.60 -20.78 -10.59
CA GLU A 111 1.87 -22.22 -10.72
C GLU A 111 2.46 -22.81 -9.43
N ASP A 112 3.46 -22.14 -8.84
CA ASP A 112 4.08 -22.55 -7.58
C ASP A 112 3.10 -22.55 -6.41
N SER A 113 2.14 -21.64 -6.41
CA SER A 113 1.16 -21.48 -5.33
C SER A 113 -0.02 -22.44 -5.46
N LEU A 114 -0.53 -22.64 -6.68
CA LEU A 114 -1.66 -23.52 -6.97
C LEU A 114 -1.23 -24.98 -7.17
N LYS A 115 0.06 -25.24 -7.47
CA LYS A 115 0.61 -26.56 -7.81
C LYS A 115 0.01 -27.18 -9.09
N ILE A 116 -0.44 -26.32 -9.98
CA ILE A 116 -1.07 -26.67 -11.26
C ILE A 116 -0.51 -25.73 -12.32
N LYS A 117 -0.46 -26.14 -13.59
CA LYS A 117 -0.07 -25.28 -14.70
C LYS A 117 -1.09 -24.17 -14.92
N ILE A 118 -0.60 -22.99 -15.29
CA ILE A 118 -1.48 -21.82 -15.47
C ILE A 118 -2.51 -22.06 -16.57
N GLU A 119 -2.13 -22.75 -17.65
CA GLU A 119 -2.99 -23.08 -18.79
C GLU A 119 -4.11 -24.09 -18.43
N ASP A 120 -3.99 -24.76 -17.28
CA ASP A 120 -5.02 -25.70 -16.77
C ASP A 120 -6.06 -24.99 -15.89
N VAL A 121 -5.77 -23.78 -15.44
CA VAL A 121 -6.60 -22.99 -14.52
C VAL A 121 -7.21 -21.79 -15.22
N PHE A 122 -6.40 -21.08 -16.00
CA PHE A 122 -6.78 -19.84 -16.67
C PHE A 122 -6.63 -19.93 -18.18
N GLU A 123 -7.59 -19.36 -18.89
CA GLU A 123 -7.51 -19.02 -20.30
C GLU A 123 -7.42 -17.50 -20.44
N ASP A 124 -6.89 -17.00 -21.56
CA ASP A 124 -6.76 -15.56 -21.86
C ASP A 124 -6.04 -14.76 -20.76
N PHE A 125 -5.03 -15.34 -20.11
CA PHE A 125 -4.23 -14.62 -19.11
C PHE A 125 -3.43 -13.52 -19.78
N GLU A 126 -3.80 -12.24 -19.51
CA GLU A 126 -3.17 -11.08 -20.13
C GLU A 126 -1.74 -10.88 -19.60
N ASP A 127 -0.79 -10.69 -20.55
CA ASP A 127 0.62 -10.45 -20.21
C ASP A 127 0.85 -9.05 -19.65
N GLU A 128 0.07 -8.06 -20.05
CA GLU A 128 0.13 -6.72 -19.51
C GLU A 128 -0.74 -6.64 -18.23
N PRO A 129 -0.17 -6.22 -17.10
CA PRO A 129 -0.95 -6.12 -15.88
C PRO A 129 -1.93 -4.96 -15.94
N LEU A 130 -3.15 -5.19 -15.46
CA LEU A 130 -4.18 -4.16 -15.28
C LEU A 130 -3.73 -3.06 -14.31
N ALA A 131 -3.02 -3.45 -13.25
CA ALA A 131 -2.50 -2.54 -12.21
C ALA A 131 -1.26 -3.12 -11.55
N ALA A 132 -0.38 -2.24 -11.08
CA ALA A 132 0.81 -2.61 -10.32
C ALA A 132 0.98 -1.72 -9.09
N ALA A 133 0.90 -2.35 -7.91
CA ALA A 133 1.07 -1.71 -6.60
C ALA A 133 2.38 -2.13 -5.92
N SER A 134 2.64 -1.61 -4.73
CA SER A 134 3.86 -1.87 -3.94
C SER A 134 4.08 -3.35 -3.63
N LEU A 135 3.02 -4.09 -3.33
CA LEU A 135 3.08 -5.48 -2.86
C LEU A 135 2.71 -6.50 -3.94
N ALA A 136 1.88 -6.11 -4.91
CA ALA A 136 1.26 -7.02 -5.86
C ALA A 136 1.09 -6.37 -7.24
N GLN A 137 0.77 -7.17 -8.24
CA GLN A 137 0.17 -6.71 -9.49
C GLN A 137 -1.07 -7.54 -9.82
N VAL A 138 -1.91 -7.00 -10.68
CA VAL A 138 -3.21 -7.58 -11.05
C VAL A 138 -3.23 -7.83 -12.54
N HIS A 139 -3.65 -9.02 -12.96
CA HIS A 139 -3.84 -9.40 -14.36
C HIS A 139 -5.29 -9.79 -14.61
N ARG A 140 -5.75 -9.59 -15.85
CA ARG A 140 -7.01 -10.16 -16.32
C ARG A 140 -6.79 -11.58 -16.79
N ALA A 141 -7.82 -12.41 -16.59
CA ALA A 141 -7.87 -13.76 -17.12
C ALA A 141 -9.32 -14.25 -17.23
N ARG A 142 -9.50 -15.49 -17.69
CA ARG A 142 -10.76 -16.23 -17.59
C ARG A 142 -10.53 -17.54 -16.87
N ILE A 143 -11.51 -18.00 -16.11
CA ILE A 143 -11.47 -19.36 -15.54
C ILE A 143 -11.74 -20.37 -16.67
N LYS A 144 -10.83 -21.31 -16.88
CA LYS A 144 -10.85 -22.24 -18.01
C LYS A 144 -12.17 -23.02 -18.19
N ASN A 145 -12.77 -23.46 -17.09
CA ASN A 145 -13.94 -24.33 -17.16
C ASN A 145 -15.28 -23.59 -17.26
N THR A 146 -15.34 -22.34 -16.83
CA THR A 146 -16.59 -21.54 -16.78
C THR A 146 -16.55 -20.33 -17.68
N SER A 147 -15.37 -19.97 -18.21
CA SER A 147 -15.10 -18.76 -18.99
C SER A 147 -15.50 -17.46 -18.26
N GLU A 148 -15.68 -17.54 -16.91
CA GLU A 148 -15.92 -16.37 -16.08
C GLU A 148 -14.72 -15.43 -16.12
N LYS A 149 -14.98 -14.14 -16.34
CA LYS A 149 -13.95 -13.08 -16.32
C LYS A 149 -13.47 -12.85 -14.91
N VAL A 150 -12.17 -12.84 -14.73
CA VAL A 150 -11.54 -12.67 -13.41
C VAL A 150 -10.35 -11.71 -13.45
N VAL A 151 -10.04 -11.15 -12.29
CA VAL A 151 -8.78 -10.47 -12.03
C VAL A 151 -7.96 -11.32 -11.06
N VAL A 152 -6.68 -11.50 -11.38
CA VAL A 152 -5.75 -12.32 -10.62
C VAL A 152 -4.69 -11.40 -10.02
N LYS A 153 -4.78 -11.18 -8.71
CA LYS A 153 -3.82 -10.42 -7.93
C LYS A 153 -2.70 -11.33 -7.46
N VAL A 154 -1.45 -10.97 -7.77
CA VAL A 154 -0.27 -11.79 -7.50
C VAL A 154 0.74 -10.99 -6.71
N LEU A 155 1.19 -11.50 -5.57
CA LEU A 155 2.23 -10.86 -4.77
C LEU A 155 3.56 -10.80 -5.52
N ARG A 156 4.32 -9.74 -5.29
CA ARG A 156 5.65 -9.57 -5.89
C ARG A 156 6.61 -10.68 -5.48
N PRO A 157 7.48 -11.15 -6.40
CA PRO A 157 8.44 -12.21 -6.09
C PRO A 157 9.34 -11.81 -4.92
N GLY A 158 9.46 -12.72 -3.94
CA GLY A 158 10.33 -12.54 -2.77
C GLY A 158 9.90 -11.44 -1.80
N ILE A 159 8.68 -10.93 -1.89
CA ILE A 159 8.19 -9.78 -1.11
C ILE A 159 8.29 -10.01 0.40
N HIS A 160 7.97 -11.21 0.90
CA HIS A 160 8.09 -11.55 2.32
C HIS A 160 9.52 -11.35 2.87
N LYS A 161 10.54 -11.78 2.08
CA LYS A 161 11.95 -11.59 2.47
C LYS A 161 12.34 -10.11 2.45
N LYS A 162 11.85 -9.37 1.45
CA LYS A 162 12.10 -7.94 1.30
C LYS A 162 11.49 -7.14 2.45
N VAL A 163 10.24 -7.43 2.82
CA VAL A 163 9.56 -6.81 3.96
C VAL A 163 10.31 -7.06 5.26
N ARG A 164 10.62 -8.32 5.59
CA ARG A 164 11.40 -8.65 6.80
C ARG A 164 12.75 -7.92 6.86
N ARG A 165 13.43 -7.77 5.73
CA ARG A 165 14.69 -7.01 5.64
C ARG A 165 14.47 -5.53 5.93
N ASN A 166 13.47 -4.91 5.30
CA ASN A 166 13.19 -3.50 5.47
C ASN A 166 12.74 -3.16 6.90
N VAL A 167 11.91 -4.00 7.52
CA VAL A 167 11.51 -3.83 8.93
C VAL A 167 12.72 -3.87 9.87
N ARG A 168 13.66 -4.80 9.66
CA ARG A 168 14.90 -4.83 10.44
C ARG A 168 15.70 -3.54 10.32
N VAL A 169 15.79 -2.99 9.11
CA VAL A 169 16.49 -1.72 8.87
C VAL A 169 15.74 -0.54 9.52
N MET A 170 14.40 -0.52 9.44
CA MET A 170 13.59 0.49 10.14
C MET A 170 13.82 0.42 11.66
N ARG A 171 13.87 -0.77 12.24
CA ARG A 171 14.18 -0.95 13.68
C ARG A 171 15.57 -0.44 14.05
N ALA A 172 16.57 -0.73 13.21
CA ALA A 172 17.93 -0.21 13.42
C ALA A 172 17.95 1.33 13.34
N GLY A 173 17.27 1.91 12.35
CA GLY A 173 17.09 3.37 12.23
C GLY A 173 16.36 3.98 13.43
N GLY A 174 15.28 3.37 13.89
CA GLY A 174 14.54 3.80 15.07
C GLY A 174 15.38 3.75 16.36
N PHE A 175 16.24 2.73 16.49
CA PHE A 175 17.19 2.64 17.60
C PHE A 175 18.22 3.78 17.57
N LEU A 176 18.80 4.08 16.41
CA LEU A 176 19.73 5.20 16.24
C LEU A 176 19.04 6.54 16.53
N LEU A 177 17.81 6.73 16.06
CA LEU A 177 17.00 7.91 16.35
C LEU A 177 16.78 8.09 17.86
N LYS A 178 16.52 6.99 18.58
CA LYS A 178 16.38 7.04 20.04
C LYS A 178 17.63 7.56 20.75
N ILE A 179 18.83 7.27 20.24
CA ILE A 179 20.09 7.73 20.83
C ILE A 179 20.34 9.22 20.54
N PHE A 180 20.04 9.67 19.32
CA PHE A 180 20.48 10.99 18.85
C PHE A 180 19.40 12.07 18.88
N TYR A 181 18.12 11.70 19.01
CA TYR A 181 17.00 12.65 18.96
C TYR A 181 16.24 12.66 20.30
N LYS A 182 16.26 13.81 20.98
CA LYS A 182 15.68 13.96 22.32
C LYS A 182 14.19 13.62 22.42
N GLU A 183 13.42 14.00 21.39
CA GLU A 183 11.97 13.76 21.39
C GLU A 183 11.57 12.37 20.85
N SER A 184 12.56 11.50 20.61
CA SER A 184 12.33 10.15 20.07
C SER A 184 11.45 9.28 20.97
N GLU A 185 11.46 9.52 22.29
CA GLU A 185 10.59 8.79 23.23
C GLU A 185 9.11 9.13 23.00
N ARG A 186 8.81 10.41 22.70
CA ARG A 186 7.44 10.85 22.34
C ARG A 186 6.97 10.20 21.05
N LEU A 187 7.85 9.98 20.09
CA LEU A 187 7.51 9.38 18.81
C LEU A 187 7.15 7.89 18.89
N ARG A 188 7.46 7.21 20.01
CA ARG A 188 7.18 5.78 20.22
C ARG A 188 7.51 4.93 18.98
N LEU A 189 8.63 5.21 18.33
CA LEU A 189 9.01 4.65 17.02
C LEU A 189 9.00 3.12 17.00
N LYS A 190 9.33 2.49 18.13
CA LYS A 190 9.26 1.03 18.23
C LYS A 190 7.83 0.54 18.02
N ASP A 191 6.84 1.15 18.69
CA ASP A 191 5.44 0.75 18.61
C ASP A 191 4.90 0.99 17.21
N VAL A 192 5.27 2.13 16.59
CA VAL A 192 4.90 2.45 15.21
C VAL A 192 5.47 1.43 14.21
N ILE A 193 6.73 1.01 14.39
CA ILE A 193 7.34 0.01 13.51
C ILE A 193 6.73 -1.38 13.75
N ASP A 194 6.40 -1.72 14.98
CA ASP A 194 5.75 -2.98 15.33
C ASP A 194 4.30 -3.03 14.77
N ASP A 195 3.57 -1.91 14.80
CA ASP A 195 2.26 -1.76 14.17
C ASP A 195 2.35 -1.90 12.65
N TYR A 196 3.33 -1.23 12.03
CA TYR A 196 3.60 -1.36 10.61
C TYR A 196 3.91 -2.79 10.20
N GLU A 197 4.77 -3.48 10.96
CA GLU A 197 5.12 -4.88 10.70
C GLU A 197 3.87 -5.77 10.73
N ARG A 198 3.01 -5.62 11.75
CA ARG A 198 1.76 -6.37 11.85
C ARG A 198 0.82 -6.12 10.68
N THR A 199 0.66 -4.86 10.30
CA THR A 199 -0.21 -4.46 9.19
C THR A 199 0.29 -5.00 7.87
N ILE A 200 1.57 -4.79 7.56
CA ILE A 200 2.14 -5.22 6.27
C ILE A 200 2.15 -6.74 6.11
N PHE A 201 2.36 -7.51 7.20
CA PHE A 201 2.30 -8.97 7.12
C PHE A 201 0.87 -9.50 6.92
N LYS A 202 -0.17 -8.78 7.40
CA LYS A 202 -1.56 -9.10 7.08
C LYS A 202 -1.86 -8.84 5.60
N GLU A 203 -1.34 -7.75 5.02
CA GLU A 203 -1.49 -7.46 3.59
C GLU A 203 -0.73 -8.44 2.68
N LEU A 204 0.26 -9.16 3.20
CA LEU A 204 0.99 -10.21 2.48
C LEU A 204 0.28 -11.57 2.53
N ASP A 205 -0.87 -11.68 3.17
CA ASP A 205 -1.72 -12.88 3.14
C ASP A 205 -3.01 -12.57 2.39
N LEU A 206 -3.00 -12.88 1.08
CA LEU A 206 -4.16 -12.61 0.22
C LEU A 206 -5.40 -13.45 0.58
N LYS A 207 -5.26 -14.52 1.38
CA LYS A 207 -6.42 -15.23 1.94
C LYS A 207 -7.19 -14.40 2.96
N VAL A 208 -6.51 -13.51 3.68
CA VAL A 208 -7.18 -12.57 4.59
C VAL A 208 -8.03 -11.59 3.80
N GLU A 209 -7.50 -11.06 2.68
CA GLU A 209 -8.26 -10.19 1.78
C GLU A 209 -9.46 -10.94 1.17
N ALA A 210 -9.27 -12.18 0.72
CA ALA A 210 -10.34 -13.05 0.22
C ALA A 210 -11.45 -13.28 1.27
N ALA A 211 -11.07 -13.57 2.51
CA ALA A 211 -12.01 -13.78 3.60
C ALA A 211 -12.81 -12.51 3.90
N ASN A 212 -12.14 -11.36 3.98
CA ASN A 212 -12.78 -10.08 4.20
C ASN A 212 -13.77 -9.74 3.07
N THR A 213 -13.36 -9.94 1.81
CA THR A 213 -14.23 -9.77 0.64
C THR A 213 -15.47 -10.66 0.72
N THR A 214 -15.30 -11.94 1.11
CA THR A 214 -16.40 -12.89 1.26
C THR A 214 -17.38 -12.47 2.38
N VAL A 215 -16.85 -11.98 3.52
CA VAL A 215 -17.69 -11.48 4.62
C VAL A 215 -18.48 -10.24 4.18
N THR A 216 -17.81 -9.28 3.53
CA THR A 216 -18.48 -8.06 3.02
C THR A 216 -19.56 -8.43 2.02
N LYS A 217 -19.27 -9.35 1.05
CA LYS A 217 -20.26 -9.84 0.09
C LYS A 217 -21.51 -10.38 0.79
N LYS A 218 -21.32 -11.24 1.79
CA LYS A 218 -22.42 -11.82 2.57
C LYS A 218 -23.27 -10.75 3.28
N ASN A 219 -22.62 -9.72 3.82
CA ASN A 219 -23.32 -8.64 4.53
C ASN A 219 -24.20 -7.79 3.61
N PHE A 220 -23.88 -7.78 2.30
CA PHE A 220 -24.60 -7.01 1.27
C PHE A 220 -25.32 -7.88 0.22
N ASP A 221 -25.48 -9.19 0.45
CA ASP A 221 -26.12 -10.11 -0.51
C ASP A 221 -27.55 -9.71 -0.91
N ASN A 222 -28.28 -8.98 -0.05
CA ASN A 222 -29.64 -8.49 -0.30
C ASN A 222 -29.68 -6.97 -0.49
N SER A 223 -28.61 -6.34 -0.90
CA SER A 223 -28.51 -4.89 -1.06
C SER A 223 -28.13 -4.52 -2.49
N ASP A 224 -28.95 -3.69 -3.12
CA ASP A 224 -28.64 -3.13 -4.43
C ASP A 224 -27.65 -1.95 -4.38
N LEU A 225 -27.20 -1.57 -3.16
CA LEU A 225 -26.33 -0.41 -2.96
C LEU A 225 -24.85 -0.71 -3.21
N LEU A 226 -24.43 -1.97 -2.99
CA LEU A 226 -23.01 -2.33 -3.04
C LEU A 226 -22.81 -3.70 -3.69
N PHE A 227 -22.12 -3.71 -4.80
CA PHE A 227 -21.64 -4.94 -5.43
C PHE A 227 -20.26 -5.30 -4.91
N ILE A 228 -20.09 -6.53 -4.44
CA ILE A 228 -18.80 -7.09 -4.02
C ILE A 228 -18.46 -8.28 -4.93
N PRO A 229 -17.24 -8.31 -5.53
CA PRO A 229 -16.85 -9.37 -6.43
C PRO A 229 -16.81 -10.74 -5.72
N LYS A 230 -17.16 -11.79 -6.47
CA LYS A 230 -17.03 -13.18 -6.02
C LYS A 230 -15.54 -13.53 -5.86
N VAL A 231 -15.22 -14.27 -4.80
CA VAL A 231 -13.88 -14.86 -4.60
C VAL A 231 -13.87 -16.26 -5.17
N PHE A 232 -12.87 -16.57 -6.00
CA PHE A 232 -12.61 -17.92 -6.52
C PHE A 232 -11.60 -18.62 -5.60
N TRP A 233 -12.14 -19.32 -4.59
CA TRP A 233 -11.33 -19.90 -3.52
C TRP A 233 -10.35 -20.99 -3.99
N ASP A 234 -10.74 -21.79 -4.97
CA ASP A 234 -9.88 -22.84 -5.54
C ASP A 234 -8.64 -22.27 -6.25
N GLN A 235 -8.74 -21.01 -6.73
CA GLN A 235 -7.66 -20.26 -7.38
C GLN A 235 -7.06 -19.19 -6.45
N THR A 236 -7.32 -19.30 -5.14
CA THR A 236 -6.84 -18.34 -4.14
C THR A 236 -5.93 -18.98 -3.12
N THR A 237 -4.76 -18.39 -2.90
CA THR A 237 -3.73 -18.83 -1.95
C THR A 237 -3.21 -17.63 -1.15
N VAL A 238 -2.21 -17.82 -0.29
CA VAL A 238 -1.52 -16.73 0.40
C VAL A 238 -0.90 -15.71 -0.59
N ASN A 239 -0.44 -16.17 -1.76
CA ASN A 239 0.28 -15.33 -2.73
C ASN A 239 -0.56 -14.92 -3.96
N VAL A 240 -1.74 -15.51 -4.13
CA VAL A 240 -2.61 -15.30 -5.29
C VAL A 240 -4.04 -15.13 -4.82
N LEU A 241 -4.72 -14.08 -5.28
CA LEU A 241 -6.13 -13.85 -5.06
C LEU A 241 -6.85 -13.70 -6.40
N THR A 242 -7.86 -14.52 -6.61
CA THR A 242 -8.68 -14.48 -7.84
C THR A 242 -10.08 -14.00 -7.49
N LEU A 243 -10.46 -12.89 -8.11
CA LEU A 243 -11.75 -12.23 -7.94
C LEU A 243 -12.49 -12.13 -9.28
N GLU A 244 -13.79 -12.07 -9.22
CA GLU A 244 -14.63 -11.67 -10.34
C GLU A 244 -14.18 -10.30 -10.88
N GLU A 245 -14.09 -10.16 -12.22
CA GLU A 245 -13.82 -8.87 -12.83
C GLU A 245 -15.04 -7.98 -12.75
N ILE A 246 -14.88 -6.76 -12.23
CA ILE A 246 -15.94 -5.75 -12.18
C ILE A 246 -15.86 -4.86 -13.41
N ASP A 247 -17.00 -4.59 -14.05
CA ASP A 247 -17.13 -3.55 -15.08
C ASP A 247 -17.70 -2.30 -14.43
N GLY A 248 -16.84 -1.35 -14.11
CA GLY A 248 -17.21 -0.11 -13.45
C GLY A 248 -16.30 1.04 -13.82
N ILE A 249 -16.74 2.25 -13.51
CA ILE A 249 -15.99 3.48 -13.65
C ILE A 249 -15.33 3.79 -12.33
N GLY A 250 -14.03 4.15 -12.32
CA GLY A 250 -13.37 4.61 -11.10
C GLY A 250 -14.10 5.81 -10.50
N CYS A 251 -14.33 5.82 -9.19
CA CYS A 251 -15.12 6.87 -8.53
C CYS A 251 -14.50 8.29 -8.62
N THR A 252 -13.29 8.44 -9.16
CA THR A 252 -12.64 9.73 -9.45
C THR A 252 -12.79 10.18 -10.90
N ASP A 253 -13.32 9.34 -11.77
CA ASP A 253 -13.54 9.64 -13.19
C ASP A 253 -14.86 10.37 -13.37
N VAL A 254 -14.85 11.66 -13.02
CA VAL A 254 -16.03 12.54 -13.03
C VAL A 254 -16.58 12.71 -14.45
N ASP A 255 -15.71 12.80 -15.44
CA ASP A 255 -16.10 13.03 -16.83
C ASP A 255 -16.91 11.85 -17.37
N SER A 256 -16.43 10.62 -17.17
CA SER A 256 -17.16 9.41 -17.55
C SER A 256 -18.50 9.25 -16.80
N MET A 257 -18.55 9.67 -15.52
CA MET A 257 -19.81 9.64 -14.77
C MET A 257 -20.83 10.65 -15.31
N ASP A 258 -20.39 11.87 -15.65
CA ASP A 258 -21.24 12.91 -16.20
C ASP A 258 -21.75 12.53 -17.61
N GLU A 259 -20.91 11.91 -18.45
CA GLU A 259 -21.30 11.38 -19.78
C GLU A 259 -22.40 10.30 -19.68
N LEU A 260 -22.39 9.48 -18.65
CA LEU A 260 -23.40 8.46 -18.41
C LEU A 260 -24.62 8.96 -17.62
N GLY A 261 -24.65 10.25 -17.25
CA GLY A 261 -25.77 10.83 -16.52
C GLY A 261 -25.91 10.34 -15.08
N ILE A 262 -24.81 9.91 -14.46
CA ILE A 262 -24.81 9.42 -13.07
C ILE A 262 -24.96 10.58 -12.10
N ASP A 263 -25.99 10.53 -11.24
CA ASP A 263 -26.18 11.53 -10.19
C ASP A 263 -25.19 11.32 -9.04
N ARG A 264 -24.16 12.17 -9.02
CA ARG A 264 -23.08 12.11 -8.01
C ARG A 264 -23.58 12.42 -6.59
N LYS A 265 -24.72 13.10 -6.43
CA LYS A 265 -25.30 13.36 -5.11
C LYS A 265 -25.90 12.07 -4.56
N ILE A 266 -26.66 11.35 -5.36
CA ILE A 266 -27.21 10.03 -4.98
C ILE A 266 -26.06 9.06 -4.68
N LEU A 267 -25.01 9.06 -5.52
CA LEU A 267 -23.83 8.23 -5.29
C LEU A 267 -23.16 8.54 -3.94
N ALA A 268 -23.01 9.81 -3.60
CA ALA A 268 -22.44 10.22 -2.31
C ALA A 268 -23.33 9.81 -1.12
N GLU A 269 -24.65 9.97 -1.24
CA GLU A 269 -25.61 9.53 -0.22
C GLU A 269 -25.56 8.01 -0.02
N ASN A 270 -25.49 7.24 -1.12
CA ASN A 270 -25.32 5.79 -1.08
C ASN A 270 -23.99 5.39 -0.41
N GLY A 271 -22.89 6.08 -0.73
CA GLY A 271 -21.58 5.85 -0.09
C GLY A 271 -21.61 6.05 1.42
N VAL A 272 -22.29 7.10 1.90
CA VAL A 272 -22.48 7.34 3.34
C VAL A 272 -23.31 6.22 3.96
N LYS A 273 -24.41 5.80 3.32
CA LYS A 273 -25.27 4.72 3.81
C LYS A 273 -24.51 3.40 3.89
N ILE A 274 -23.76 3.04 2.85
CA ILE A 274 -22.91 1.84 2.82
C ILE A 274 -21.90 1.86 3.98
N PHE A 275 -21.25 3.01 4.21
CA PHE A 275 -20.30 3.14 5.31
C PHE A 275 -20.99 2.97 6.69
N LEU A 276 -22.13 3.61 6.90
CA LEU A 276 -22.89 3.49 8.16
C LEU A 276 -23.38 2.06 8.39
N ASP A 277 -23.85 1.38 7.34
CA ASP A 277 -24.27 -0.03 7.42
C ASP A 277 -23.10 -0.92 7.83
N GLN A 278 -21.92 -0.77 7.21
CA GLN A 278 -20.72 -1.52 7.57
C GLN A 278 -20.32 -1.31 9.03
N VAL A 279 -20.37 -0.06 9.54
CA VAL A 279 -19.93 0.28 10.90
C VAL A 279 -20.97 -0.14 11.94
N PHE A 280 -22.24 0.23 11.76
CA PHE A 280 -23.26 0.13 12.81
C PHE A 280 -24.12 -1.13 12.73
N ARG A 281 -24.38 -1.63 11.52
CA ARG A 281 -25.15 -2.86 11.32
C ARG A 281 -24.25 -4.09 11.39
N ASP A 282 -23.12 -4.08 10.66
CA ASP A 282 -22.31 -5.26 10.42
C ASP A 282 -21.14 -5.38 11.40
N ASN A 283 -20.78 -4.29 12.07
CA ASN A 283 -19.55 -4.18 12.87
C ASN A 283 -18.31 -4.70 12.12
N PHE A 284 -18.35 -4.55 10.80
CA PHE A 284 -17.30 -4.97 9.91
C PHE A 284 -17.22 -3.99 8.73
N PHE A 285 -16.14 -3.23 8.63
CA PHE A 285 -16.00 -2.18 7.62
C PHE A 285 -14.66 -2.28 6.89
N HIS A 286 -14.66 -1.82 5.63
CA HIS A 286 -13.45 -1.69 4.84
C HIS A 286 -12.63 -0.50 5.34
N ALA A 287 -11.49 -0.79 5.98
CA ALA A 287 -10.67 0.25 6.61
C ALA A 287 -9.90 1.14 5.62
N ASP A 288 -9.78 0.72 4.36
CA ASP A 288 -9.12 1.47 3.27
C ASP A 288 -10.12 1.87 2.19
N MET A 289 -10.90 2.91 2.48
CA MET A 289 -11.89 3.53 1.56
C MET A 289 -11.20 4.47 0.55
N HIS A 290 -10.02 4.10 0.05
CA HIS A 290 -9.34 4.89 -0.97
C HIS A 290 -10.12 4.85 -2.30
N PRO A 291 -10.26 5.98 -3.01
CA PRO A 291 -10.98 6.04 -4.28
C PRO A 291 -10.56 5.00 -5.33
N GLY A 292 -9.31 4.56 -5.31
CA GLY A 292 -8.82 3.50 -6.20
C GLY A 292 -9.42 2.11 -5.96
N ASN A 293 -10.14 1.93 -4.83
CA ASN A 293 -10.81 0.68 -4.47
C ASN A 293 -12.32 0.73 -4.71
N ILE A 294 -12.84 1.85 -5.25
CA ILE A 294 -14.27 2.09 -5.44
C ILE A 294 -14.56 2.31 -6.91
N PHE A 295 -15.49 1.53 -7.43
CA PHE A 295 -15.98 1.64 -8.80
C PHE A 295 -17.47 1.91 -8.77
N VAL A 296 -17.92 2.73 -9.71
CA VAL A 296 -19.33 3.02 -9.93
C VAL A 296 -19.85 2.10 -11.03
N SER A 297 -20.93 1.35 -10.74
CA SER A 297 -21.53 0.45 -11.70
C SER A 297 -22.12 1.24 -12.89
N LYS A 298 -21.92 0.72 -14.10
CA LYS A 298 -22.55 1.22 -15.32
C LYS A 298 -24.00 0.70 -15.48
N VAL A 299 -24.38 -0.27 -14.68
CA VAL A 299 -25.72 -0.87 -14.69
C VAL A 299 -26.56 -0.15 -13.65
N ASN A 300 -27.76 0.31 -14.03
CA ASN A 300 -28.68 1.11 -13.21
C ASN A 300 -28.24 2.56 -13.00
N VAL A 301 -28.20 3.33 -14.09
CA VAL A 301 -27.92 4.77 -14.06
C VAL A 301 -28.89 5.54 -13.14
N GLU A 302 -30.13 5.05 -12.97
CA GLU A 302 -31.15 5.64 -12.07
C GLU A 302 -30.90 5.31 -10.58
N GLN A 303 -30.16 4.22 -10.28
CA GLN A 303 -29.74 3.84 -8.92
C GLN A 303 -28.31 3.30 -8.98
N PRO A 304 -27.31 4.17 -9.10
CA PRO A 304 -25.91 3.75 -9.14
C PRO A 304 -25.51 3.14 -7.79
N SER A 305 -25.05 1.92 -7.82
CA SER A 305 -24.53 1.18 -6.66
C SER A 305 -23.03 1.40 -6.48
#